data_892130d0b03ea94b0fc8f162dbac0b3d
#
_entry.id   892130d0b03ea94b0fc8f162dbac0b3d
#
_cell.length_a   1.000
_cell.length_b   1.000
_cell.length_c   1.000
_cell.angle_alpha   90.00
_cell.angle_beta   90.00
_cell.angle_gamma   90.00
#
_symmetry.space_group_name_H-M   'P 1'
#
loop_
_entity.id
_entity.type
_entity.pdbx_description
1 polymer ?
#
loop_
_entity_poly.entity_id
_entity_poly.type
_entity_poly.pdbx_seq_one_letter_code
_entity_poly.pdbx_strand_id
1 'polypeptide(L)'
;MRVFLIFLAVASVSQAAFNCPKKDGQYEDPVQCDKYYHCEDGVATEKLCPDGLVFDPLNRKINKCDHVFNVDCGERLELQAPQPIKNCPRRNGFFAHPDSSVCNVFYNCIDGESVEITCTTGLHFDEFSGTCVWPESAGRENCGTVGKTLKDGFECPKDRQVDTRGMLVDHPKYAHPDDCQKFYVCLNGVTPREQGCSDGTVYNEATQMCDAPENVGGCEDWYKDDAKKP
;
A
#
# COMPACT_ATOMS: atom_id res chain seq x y z
N MET A 1 -58.85 30.28 -19.59
CA MET A 1 -57.48 29.89 -19.21
C MET A 1 -57.35 29.98 -17.67
N ARG A 2 -57.32 28.84 -16.98
CA ARG A 2 -57.10 28.78 -15.52
C ARG A 2 -55.63 28.48 -15.28
N VAL A 3 -54.90 29.45 -14.71
CA VAL A 3 -53.51 29.29 -14.34
C VAL A 3 -53.48 28.57 -12.98
N PHE A 4 -53.00 27.34 -12.94
CA PHE A 4 -52.71 26.62 -11.68
C PHE A 4 -51.31 27.05 -11.18
N LEU A 5 -51.26 27.82 -10.11
CA LEU A 5 -50.05 28.10 -9.37
C LEU A 5 -49.73 26.90 -8.48
N ILE A 6 -48.69 26.12 -8.87
CA ILE A 6 -48.12 25.09 -8.05
C ILE A 6 -47.19 25.72 -7.04
N PHE A 7 -47.59 25.74 -5.78
CA PHE A 7 -46.72 26.10 -4.66
C PHE A 7 -45.79 24.89 -4.37
N LEU A 8 -44.52 24.98 -4.72
CA LEU A 8 -43.48 24.09 -4.22
C LEU A 8 -43.20 24.43 -2.76
N ALA A 9 -43.66 23.59 -1.86
CA ALA A 9 -43.26 23.62 -0.45
C ALA A 9 -41.79 23.18 -0.33
N VAL A 10 -40.88 24.09 -0.08
CA VAL A 10 -39.51 23.77 0.30
C VAL A 10 -39.52 23.30 1.75
N ALA A 11 -39.44 21.98 1.98
CA ALA A 11 -39.25 21.42 3.30
C ALA A 11 -37.83 21.78 3.78
N SER A 12 -37.73 22.74 4.70
CA SER A 12 -36.50 23.03 5.44
C SER A 12 -36.22 21.88 6.38
N VAL A 13 -35.24 21.04 6.09
CA VAL A 13 -34.71 20.04 7.03
C VAL A 13 -33.96 20.83 8.11
N SER A 14 -34.60 21.01 9.25
CA SER A 14 -33.96 21.55 10.45
C SER A 14 -33.00 20.48 10.97
N GLN A 15 -31.70 20.64 10.77
CA GLN A 15 -30.70 19.82 11.46
C GLN A 15 -30.79 20.16 12.95
N ALA A 16 -31.01 19.13 13.78
CA ALA A 16 -30.99 19.28 15.22
C ALA A 16 -29.59 19.78 15.65
N ALA A 17 -29.54 20.86 16.41
CA ALA A 17 -28.28 21.38 16.93
C ALA A 17 -27.61 20.32 17.84
N PHE A 18 -26.31 20.12 17.70
CA PHE A 18 -25.55 19.21 18.55
C PHE A 18 -25.59 19.70 20.01
N ASN A 19 -25.95 18.82 20.93
CA ASN A 19 -26.00 19.11 22.36
C ASN A 19 -24.66 18.74 23.01
N CYS A 20 -23.89 19.72 23.45
CA CYS A 20 -22.65 19.52 24.15
C CYS A 20 -22.84 18.70 25.44
N PRO A 21 -22.00 17.67 25.67
CA PRO A 21 -21.90 17.03 26.98
C PRO A 21 -21.47 18.06 28.05
N LYS A 22 -21.62 17.70 29.34
CA LYS A 22 -21.26 18.59 30.47
C LYS A 22 -19.78 18.97 30.55
N LYS A 23 -18.92 18.22 29.86
CA LYS A 23 -17.46 18.42 29.88
C LYS A 23 -17.05 19.08 28.55
N ASP A 24 -16.24 20.12 28.63
CA ASP A 24 -15.60 20.71 27.46
C ASP A 24 -14.69 19.71 26.74
N GLY A 25 -14.62 19.79 25.43
CA GLY A 25 -13.83 18.88 24.63
C GLY A 25 -14.26 18.80 23.17
N GLN A 26 -13.73 17.81 22.48
CA GLN A 26 -14.02 17.53 21.07
C GLN A 26 -14.81 16.23 20.98
N TYR A 27 -15.91 16.27 20.26
CA TYR A 27 -16.87 15.18 20.14
C TYR A 27 -17.19 14.90 18.68
N GLU A 28 -17.27 13.62 18.33
CA GLU A 28 -17.57 13.18 16.98
C GLU A 28 -18.97 13.57 16.52
N ASP A 29 -19.13 13.79 15.22
CA ASP A 29 -20.45 13.87 14.60
C ASP A 29 -21.01 12.45 14.46
N PRO A 30 -22.32 12.22 14.72
CA PRO A 30 -22.88 10.87 14.67
C PRO A 30 -23.01 10.26 13.26
N VAL A 31 -22.84 11.06 12.19
CA VAL A 31 -23.10 10.64 10.80
C VAL A 31 -21.88 10.83 9.92
N GLN A 32 -21.11 11.91 10.13
CA GLN A 32 -20.00 12.31 9.28
C GLN A 32 -18.67 12.08 9.98
N CYS A 33 -17.78 11.25 9.40
CA CYS A 33 -16.55 10.81 10.08
C CYS A 33 -15.48 11.91 10.17
N ASP A 34 -15.43 12.84 9.26
CA ASP A 34 -14.47 13.95 9.24
C ASP A 34 -14.99 15.23 9.91
N LYS A 35 -16.21 15.18 10.51
CA LYS A 35 -16.80 16.27 11.24
C LYS A 35 -16.78 16.02 12.75
N TYR A 36 -16.56 17.09 13.50
CA TYR A 36 -16.60 17.04 14.97
C TYR A 36 -17.09 18.35 15.56
N TYR A 37 -17.49 18.32 16.82
CA TYR A 37 -17.90 19.49 17.56
C TYR A 37 -16.90 19.82 18.64
N HIS A 38 -16.45 21.05 18.67
CA HIS A 38 -15.70 21.60 19.79
C HIS A 38 -16.69 22.25 20.77
N CYS A 39 -16.77 21.68 21.95
CA CYS A 39 -17.63 22.15 23.04
C CYS A 39 -16.82 22.94 24.06
N GLU A 40 -17.22 24.17 24.31
CA GLU A 40 -16.65 25.07 25.30
C GLU A 40 -17.81 25.82 25.99
N ASP A 41 -17.85 25.80 27.32
CA ASP A 41 -18.91 26.40 28.14
C ASP A 41 -20.35 26.01 27.69
N GLY A 42 -20.53 24.78 27.22
CA GLY A 42 -21.81 24.27 26.74
C GLY A 42 -22.19 24.72 25.31
N VAL A 43 -21.34 25.45 24.62
CA VAL A 43 -21.54 25.89 23.23
C VAL A 43 -20.82 24.97 22.27
N ALA A 44 -21.56 24.38 21.32
CA ALA A 44 -21.00 23.56 20.26
C ALA A 44 -20.55 24.40 19.08
N THR A 45 -19.31 24.23 18.64
CA THR A 45 -18.79 24.79 17.39
C THR A 45 -18.46 23.63 16.45
N GLU A 46 -19.13 23.60 15.30
CA GLU A 46 -18.86 22.61 14.25
C GLU A 46 -17.48 22.82 13.63
N LYS A 47 -16.75 21.76 13.44
CA LYS A 47 -15.41 21.72 12.83
C LYS A 47 -15.33 20.56 11.87
N LEU A 48 -14.49 20.72 10.84
CA LEU A 48 -14.10 19.64 9.91
C LEU A 48 -12.61 19.36 10.05
N CYS A 49 -12.25 18.10 9.92
CA CYS A 49 -10.87 17.72 9.67
C CYS A 49 -10.41 18.25 8.31
N PRO A 50 -9.10 18.49 8.09
CA PRO A 50 -8.59 18.74 6.75
C PRO A 50 -9.05 17.66 5.77
N ASP A 51 -9.38 18.08 4.53
CA ASP A 51 -9.90 17.14 3.51
C ASP A 51 -8.98 15.92 3.34
N GLY A 52 -9.54 14.71 3.47
CA GLY A 52 -8.85 13.44 3.43
C GLY A 52 -8.47 12.86 4.80
N LEU A 53 -8.64 13.63 5.90
CA LEU A 53 -8.49 13.14 7.26
C LEU A 53 -9.84 13.00 7.94
N VAL A 54 -9.93 12.11 8.91
CA VAL A 54 -11.15 11.82 9.69
C VAL A 54 -10.91 12.02 11.19
N PHE A 55 -11.97 12.30 11.93
CA PHE A 55 -11.91 12.55 13.38
C PHE A 55 -11.84 11.23 14.16
N ASP A 56 -10.77 11.06 14.94
CA ASP A 56 -10.58 9.95 15.87
C ASP A 56 -10.95 10.37 17.29
N PRO A 57 -12.11 9.93 17.81
CA PRO A 57 -12.55 10.27 19.17
C PRO A 57 -11.64 9.66 20.25
N LEU A 58 -10.93 8.57 19.94
CA LEU A 58 -10.06 7.85 20.89
C LEU A 58 -8.67 8.48 21.00
N ASN A 59 -8.29 9.33 20.03
CA ASN A 59 -7.01 10.01 20.04
C ASN A 59 -6.93 11.03 21.20
N ARG A 60 -5.90 10.90 22.01
CA ARG A 60 -5.67 11.79 23.18
C ARG A 60 -4.83 13.03 22.84
N LYS A 61 -4.35 13.16 21.61
CA LYS A 61 -3.62 14.35 21.15
C LYS A 61 -4.57 15.54 20.98
N ILE A 62 -4.01 16.75 20.89
CA ILE A 62 -4.77 17.97 20.64
C ILE A 62 -5.42 17.92 19.23
N ASN A 63 -4.64 17.49 18.23
CA ASN A 63 -5.16 17.21 16.89
C ASN A 63 -5.64 15.77 16.84
N LYS A 64 -6.94 15.60 16.64
CA LYS A 64 -7.59 14.29 16.58
C LYS A 64 -7.94 13.86 15.16
N CYS A 65 -7.51 14.60 14.15
CA CYS A 65 -7.69 14.19 12.76
C CYS A 65 -6.54 13.28 12.33
N ASP A 66 -6.87 12.14 11.74
CA ASP A 66 -5.91 11.14 11.29
C ASP A 66 -6.39 10.51 9.97
N HIS A 67 -5.53 9.72 9.33
CA HIS A 67 -5.86 9.01 8.10
C HIS A 67 -7.01 8.01 8.31
N VAL A 68 -7.84 7.85 7.27
CA VAL A 68 -9.01 6.99 7.31
C VAL A 68 -8.70 5.53 7.67
N PHE A 69 -7.54 5.03 7.29
CA PHE A 69 -7.13 3.65 7.61
C PHE A 69 -6.64 3.46 9.07
N ASN A 70 -6.45 4.55 9.82
CA ASN A 70 -6.09 4.52 11.24
C ASN A 70 -7.29 4.67 12.17
N VAL A 71 -8.46 5.01 11.64
CA VAL A 71 -9.65 5.37 12.43
C VAL A 71 -10.82 4.47 12.07
N ASP A 72 -11.42 3.86 13.06
CA ASP A 72 -12.71 3.18 12.89
C ASP A 72 -13.84 4.21 12.91
N CYS A 73 -14.37 4.53 11.73
CA CYS A 73 -15.52 5.42 11.61
C CYS A 73 -16.83 4.79 12.05
N GLY A 74 -16.93 3.45 12.16
CA GLY A 74 -18.17 2.75 12.51
C GLY A 74 -19.31 3.10 11.54
N GLU A 75 -20.40 3.65 12.07
CA GLU A 75 -21.59 4.05 11.29
C GLU A 75 -21.50 5.46 10.68
N ARG A 76 -20.42 6.20 10.93
CA ARG A 76 -20.19 7.55 10.39
C ARG A 76 -19.65 7.48 8.97
N LEU A 77 -20.51 7.20 8.00
CA LEU A 77 -20.12 6.90 6.62
C LEU A 77 -19.99 8.15 5.73
N GLU A 78 -20.47 9.31 6.19
CA GLU A 78 -20.38 10.55 5.41
C GLU A 78 -19.02 11.22 5.56
N LEU A 79 -18.58 11.87 4.51
CA LEU A 79 -17.37 12.69 4.43
C LEU A 79 -17.68 13.98 3.70
N GLN A 80 -16.91 15.04 3.99
CA GLN A 80 -16.97 16.29 3.23
C GLN A 80 -16.68 16.07 1.74
N ALA A 81 -17.13 16.99 0.91
CA ALA A 81 -16.83 16.98 -0.52
C ALA A 81 -15.31 17.01 -0.73
N PRO A 82 -14.76 16.12 -1.59
CA PRO A 82 -13.33 16.07 -1.85
C PRO A 82 -12.85 17.37 -2.54
N GLN A 83 -11.63 17.79 -2.20
CA GLN A 83 -10.93 18.92 -2.82
C GLN A 83 -9.74 18.40 -3.64
N PRO A 84 -9.99 17.81 -4.84
CA PRO A 84 -8.97 17.14 -5.61
C PRO A 84 -7.93 18.12 -6.16
N ILE A 85 -6.70 17.64 -6.23
CA ILE A 85 -5.59 18.27 -6.93
C ILE A 85 -4.93 17.24 -7.85
N LYS A 86 -3.91 17.67 -8.61
CA LYS A 86 -3.15 16.74 -9.45
C LYS A 86 -2.61 15.56 -8.61
N ASN A 87 -2.92 14.34 -9.03
CA ASN A 87 -2.55 13.07 -8.40
C ASN A 87 -3.13 12.81 -6.99
N CYS A 88 -3.91 13.73 -6.45
CA CYS A 88 -4.51 13.60 -5.11
C CYS A 88 -6.02 13.78 -5.20
N PRO A 89 -6.83 12.74 -5.04
CA PRO A 89 -8.29 12.82 -4.99
C PRO A 89 -8.80 13.66 -3.81
N ARG A 90 -8.02 13.74 -2.73
CA ARG A 90 -8.22 14.60 -1.56
C ARG A 90 -6.92 15.27 -1.16
N ARG A 91 -6.97 16.34 -0.39
CA ARG A 91 -5.78 17.13 -0.01
C ARG A 91 -4.80 16.36 0.87
N ASN A 92 -5.29 15.41 1.66
CA ASN A 92 -4.47 14.58 2.55
C ASN A 92 -4.82 13.12 2.35
N GLY A 93 -3.81 12.25 2.45
CA GLY A 93 -3.98 10.81 2.35
C GLY A 93 -2.94 10.13 1.47
N PHE A 94 -3.04 8.81 1.40
CA PHE A 94 -2.25 7.99 0.51
C PHE A 94 -3.16 7.42 -0.60
N PHE A 95 -2.80 7.67 -1.85
CA PHE A 95 -3.64 7.34 -3.00
C PHE A 95 -2.85 6.55 -4.04
N ALA A 96 -3.48 5.50 -4.57
CA ALA A 96 -2.91 4.71 -5.63
C ALA A 96 -2.59 5.54 -6.88
N HIS A 97 -1.63 5.07 -7.66
CA HIS A 97 -1.35 5.67 -8.96
C HIS A 97 -2.62 5.61 -9.84
N PRO A 98 -2.97 6.71 -10.57
CA PRO A 98 -4.19 6.79 -11.39
C PRO A 98 -4.23 5.78 -12.54
N ASP A 99 -3.07 5.33 -13.04
CA ASP A 99 -2.96 4.20 -13.94
C ASP A 99 -3.05 2.90 -13.13
N SER A 100 -4.13 2.13 -13.31
CA SER A 100 -4.39 0.89 -12.59
C SER A 100 -3.35 -0.22 -12.83
N SER A 101 -2.54 -0.10 -13.90
CA SER A 101 -1.46 -1.04 -14.18
C SER A 101 -0.20 -0.77 -13.33
N VAL A 102 -0.10 0.41 -12.70
CA VAL A 102 1.02 0.82 -11.84
C VAL A 102 0.64 0.57 -10.39
N CYS A 103 0.94 -0.61 -9.88
CA CYS A 103 0.50 -1.01 -8.55
C CYS A 103 1.53 -0.77 -7.44
N ASN A 104 2.78 -0.55 -7.79
CA ASN A 104 3.88 -0.33 -6.85
C ASN A 104 4.20 1.15 -6.58
N VAL A 105 3.42 2.07 -7.14
CA VAL A 105 3.57 3.51 -6.95
C VAL A 105 2.29 4.07 -6.35
N PHE A 106 2.44 5.00 -5.42
CA PHE A 106 1.34 5.73 -4.80
C PHE A 106 1.75 7.18 -4.49
N TYR A 107 0.78 8.02 -4.20
CA TYR A 107 1.01 9.40 -3.85
C TYR A 107 0.70 9.63 -2.37
N ASN A 108 1.64 10.22 -1.65
CA ASN A 108 1.42 10.81 -0.33
C ASN A 108 1.02 12.28 -0.53
N CYS A 109 -0.21 12.60 -0.19
CA CYS A 109 -0.79 13.94 -0.30
C CYS A 109 -0.82 14.60 1.08
N ILE A 110 -0.21 15.75 1.21
CA ILE A 110 -0.15 16.55 2.44
C ILE A 110 -0.51 18.00 2.10
N ASP A 111 -1.60 18.51 2.67
CA ASP A 111 -2.12 19.87 2.45
C ASP A 111 -2.27 20.26 0.97
N GLY A 112 -2.47 19.26 0.10
CA GLY A 112 -2.62 19.46 -1.32
C GLY A 112 -1.33 19.40 -2.13
N GLU A 113 -0.22 19.02 -1.54
CA GLU A 113 1.02 18.68 -2.25
C GLU A 113 1.16 17.18 -2.37
N SER A 114 1.50 16.69 -3.56
CA SER A 114 1.69 15.26 -3.83
C SER A 114 3.15 14.88 -3.91
N VAL A 115 3.54 13.86 -3.16
CA VAL A 115 4.85 13.22 -3.26
C VAL A 115 4.65 11.80 -3.77
N GLU A 116 5.31 11.45 -4.88
CA GLU A 116 5.30 10.11 -5.43
C GLU A 116 6.21 9.19 -4.61
N ILE A 117 5.69 8.04 -4.24
CA ILE A 117 6.41 7.04 -3.45
C ILE A 117 6.31 5.69 -4.17
N THR A 118 7.44 5.01 -4.27
CA THR A 118 7.52 3.66 -4.83
C THR A 118 7.65 2.63 -3.71
N CYS A 119 6.80 1.61 -3.72
CA CYS A 119 6.93 0.46 -2.83
C CYS A 119 8.26 -0.26 -3.04
N THR A 120 8.76 -0.90 -2.01
CA THR A 120 9.88 -1.85 -2.14
C THR A 120 9.55 -2.86 -3.23
N THR A 121 10.55 -3.21 -4.04
CA THR A 121 10.40 -4.15 -5.17
C THR A 121 9.63 -5.40 -4.77
N GLY A 122 8.60 -5.72 -5.56
CA GLY A 122 7.72 -6.87 -5.35
C GLY A 122 6.51 -6.62 -4.45
N LEU A 123 6.36 -5.41 -3.89
CA LEU A 123 5.18 -5.02 -3.13
C LEU A 123 4.28 -4.10 -3.96
N HIS A 124 2.98 -4.18 -3.69
CA HIS A 124 1.96 -3.31 -4.24
C HIS A 124 1.36 -2.42 -3.14
N PHE A 125 0.98 -1.22 -3.52
CA PHE A 125 0.28 -0.33 -2.62
C PHE A 125 -1.17 -0.78 -2.42
N ASP A 126 -1.58 -0.91 -1.17
CA ASP A 126 -2.96 -1.18 -0.76
C ASP A 126 -3.57 0.08 -0.16
N GLU A 127 -4.61 0.61 -0.81
CA GLU A 127 -5.31 1.82 -0.35
C GLU A 127 -6.09 1.61 0.94
N PHE A 128 -6.51 0.37 1.22
CA PHE A 128 -7.29 0.05 2.41
C PHE A 128 -6.45 0.16 3.68
N SER A 129 -5.22 -0.38 3.66
CA SER A 129 -4.30 -0.30 4.79
C SER A 129 -3.36 0.90 4.75
N GLY A 130 -3.31 1.65 3.62
CA GLY A 130 -2.41 2.80 3.42
C GLY A 130 -0.93 2.42 3.35
N THR A 131 -0.61 1.16 3.03
CA THR A 131 0.76 0.65 3.05
C THR A 131 1.07 -0.25 1.86
N CYS A 132 2.35 -0.59 1.70
CA CYS A 132 2.79 -1.55 0.68
C CYS A 132 2.72 -2.97 1.24
N VAL A 133 1.99 -3.84 0.56
CA VAL A 133 1.77 -5.24 0.93
C VAL A 133 2.11 -6.18 -0.24
N TRP A 134 2.09 -7.47 -0.01
CA TRP A 134 2.26 -8.45 -1.07
C TRP A 134 1.13 -8.35 -2.11
N PRO A 135 1.40 -8.63 -3.40
CA PRO A 135 0.42 -8.49 -4.48
C PRO A 135 -0.92 -9.16 -4.20
N GLU A 136 -0.88 -10.35 -3.61
CA GLU A 136 -2.07 -11.12 -3.27
C GLU A 136 -2.93 -10.47 -2.19
N SER A 137 -2.30 -9.71 -1.29
CA SER A 137 -2.98 -8.99 -0.19
C SER A 137 -3.48 -7.63 -0.62
N ALA A 138 -2.86 -7.01 -1.63
CA ALA A 138 -3.24 -5.70 -2.12
C ALA A 138 -4.61 -5.70 -2.85
N GLY A 139 -5.09 -6.86 -3.29
CA GLY A 139 -6.37 -7.01 -3.98
C GLY A 139 -6.49 -6.20 -5.28
N ARG A 140 -5.35 -5.75 -5.87
CA ARG A 140 -5.33 -4.93 -7.08
C ARG A 140 -5.30 -5.81 -8.32
N GLU A 141 -6.26 -5.57 -9.20
CA GLU A 141 -6.32 -6.19 -10.50
C GLU A 141 -5.56 -5.34 -11.55
N ASN A 142 -5.19 -5.96 -12.67
CA ASN A 142 -4.53 -5.32 -13.81
C ASN A 142 -3.15 -4.70 -13.54
N CYS A 143 -2.50 -5.07 -12.46
CA CYS A 143 -1.12 -4.68 -12.21
C CYS A 143 -0.26 -5.13 -13.40
N GLY A 144 0.45 -4.18 -14.01
CA GLY A 144 1.40 -4.48 -15.08
C GLY A 144 2.46 -5.48 -14.60
N THR A 145 3.23 -6.01 -15.53
CA THR A 145 4.34 -6.95 -15.26
C THR A 145 5.53 -6.31 -14.53
N VAL A 146 5.39 -5.07 -14.04
CA VAL A 146 6.44 -4.39 -13.28
C VAL A 146 6.76 -5.19 -12.03
N GLY A 147 7.92 -5.85 -12.05
CA GLY A 147 8.39 -6.75 -10.99
C GLY A 147 8.19 -8.24 -11.26
N LYS A 148 7.53 -8.63 -12.37
CA LYS A 148 7.43 -10.05 -12.77
C LYS A 148 8.58 -10.51 -13.66
N THR A 149 9.29 -9.57 -14.29
CA THR A 149 10.44 -9.82 -15.16
C THR A 149 11.62 -9.00 -14.65
N LEU A 150 12.77 -9.63 -14.44
CA LEU A 150 14.02 -8.92 -14.14
C LEU A 150 14.63 -8.28 -15.39
N LYS A 151 15.65 -7.42 -15.22
CA LYS A 151 16.30 -6.70 -16.33
C LYS A 151 16.96 -7.64 -17.35
N ASP A 152 17.37 -8.81 -16.91
CA ASP A 152 17.97 -9.89 -17.72
C ASP A 152 16.93 -10.77 -18.41
N GLY A 153 15.62 -10.49 -18.18
CA GLY A 153 14.52 -11.22 -18.78
C GLY A 153 14.02 -12.41 -17.96
N PHE A 154 14.57 -12.68 -16.77
CA PHE A 154 14.12 -13.78 -15.95
C PHE A 154 12.70 -13.53 -15.40
N GLU A 155 11.84 -14.53 -15.53
CA GLU A 155 10.50 -14.59 -14.95
C GLU A 155 10.34 -15.86 -14.12
N CYS A 156 9.59 -15.78 -13.03
CA CYS A 156 9.30 -16.95 -12.21
C CYS A 156 8.49 -17.98 -13.01
N PRO A 157 8.93 -19.26 -13.05
CA PRO A 157 8.19 -20.33 -13.71
C PRO A 157 6.77 -20.45 -13.19
N LYS A 158 5.82 -20.72 -14.09
CA LYS A 158 4.39 -20.93 -13.71
C LYS A 158 4.20 -22.24 -12.94
N ASP A 159 5.03 -23.24 -13.25
CA ASP A 159 5.01 -24.53 -12.57
C ASP A 159 5.72 -24.38 -11.23
N ARG A 160 4.96 -24.40 -10.14
CA ARG A 160 5.50 -24.23 -8.80
C ARG A 160 6.30 -25.48 -8.38
N GLN A 161 7.48 -25.23 -7.81
CA GLN A 161 8.29 -26.29 -7.22
C GLN A 161 7.58 -26.89 -6.01
N VAL A 162 7.69 -28.22 -5.87
CA VAL A 162 7.24 -28.95 -4.69
C VAL A 162 8.46 -29.56 -3.98
N ASP A 163 8.42 -29.58 -2.67
CA ASP A 163 9.46 -30.22 -1.86
C ASP A 163 9.34 -31.77 -1.90
N THR A 164 10.26 -32.47 -1.28
CA THR A 164 10.28 -33.95 -1.21
C THR A 164 9.04 -34.54 -0.51
N ARG A 165 8.24 -33.70 0.17
CA ARG A 165 6.99 -34.10 0.83
C ARG A 165 5.75 -33.76 0.00
N GLY A 166 5.94 -33.17 -1.21
CA GLY A 166 4.87 -32.75 -2.08
C GLY A 166 4.22 -31.40 -1.67
N MET A 167 4.86 -30.65 -0.77
CA MET A 167 4.40 -29.33 -0.37
C MET A 167 4.95 -28.26 -1.33
N LEU A 168 4.13 -27.27 -1.67
CA LEU A 168 4.58 -26.13 -2.47
C LEU A 168 5.69 -25.36 -1.76
N VAL A 169 6.75 -25.06 -2.50
CA VAL A 169 7.84 -24.21 -2.00
C VAL A 169 7.42 -22.74 -2.14
N ASP A 170 7.34 -22.02 -1.02
CA ASP A 170 6.89 -20.62 -1.00
C ASP A 170 7.85 -19.68 -1.73
N HIS A 171 9.16 -19.94 -1.62
CA HIS A 171 10.21 -19.13 -2.22
C HIS A 171 11.18 -20.00 -3.02
N PRO A 172 10.75 -20.55 -4.19
CA PRO A 172 11.61 -21.38 -5.00
C PRO A 172 12.80 -20.55 -5.52
N LYS A 173 13.97 -21.21 -5.61
CA LYS A 173 15.21 -20.60 -6.08
C LYS A 173 15.69 -21.27 -7.35
N TYR A 174 16.36 -20.50 -8.22
CA TYR A 174 16.84 -20.94 -9.53
C TYR A 174 18.24 -20.40 -9.76
N ALA A 175 19.15 -21.18 -10.29
CA ALA A 175 20.49 -20.74 -10.64
C ALA A 175 20.43 -19.64 -11.73
N HIS A 176 21.34 -18.66 -11.66
CA HIS A 176 21.52 -17.71 -12.73
C HIS A 176 22.22 -18.38 -13.90
N PRO A 177 21.77 -18.22 -15.17
CA PRO A 177 22.31 -18.97 -16.31
C PRO A 177 23.76 -18.64 -16.63
N ASP A 178 24.21 -17.40 -16.39
CA ASP A 178 25.51 -16.90 -16.81
C ASP A 178 26.43 -16.51 -15.63
N ASP A 179 25.97 -16.62 -14.39
CA ASP A 179 26.70 -16.16 -13.22
C ASP A 179 26.56 -17.15 -12.06
N CYS A 180 27.59 -17.95 -11.81
CA CYS A 180 27.59 -18.96 -10.77
C CYS A 180 27.41 -18.41 -9.35
N GLN A 181 27.77 -17.17 -9.09
CA GLN A 181 27.61 -16.54 -7.80
C GLN A 181 26.17 -16.09 -7.55
N LYS A 182 25.38 -15.91 -8.60
CA LYS A 182 24.03 -15.39 -8.53
C LYS A 182 22.96 -16.47 -8.62
N PHE A 183 21.80 -16.13 -8.10
CA PHE A 183 20.61 -16.95 -8.21
C PHE A 183 19.34 -16.08 -8.12
N TYR A 184 18.23 -16.61 -8.61
CA TYR A 184 16.93 -15.98 -8.50
C TYR A 184 16.12 -16.60 -7.36
N VAL A 185 15.40 -15.77 -6.64
CA VAL A 185 14.39 -16.19 -5.66
C VAL A 185 13.03 -15.71 -6.14
N CYS A 186 12.08 -16.61 -6.28
CA CYS A 186 10.70 -16.28 -6.62
C CYS A 186 9.88 -16.13 -5.34
N LEU A 187 9.71 -14.89 -4.86
CA LEU A 187 8.93 -14.61 -3.66
C LEU A 187 7.46 -14.99 -3.90
N ASN A 188 6.91 -15.81 -3.00
CA ASN A 188 5.57 -16.41 -3.12
C ASN A 188 5.36 -17.13 -4.47
N GLY A 189 6.44 -17.58 -5.11
CA GLY A 189 6.42 -18.24 -6.40
C GLY A 189 6.16 -17.38 -7.62
N VAL A 190 6.05 -16.05 -7.49
CA VAL A 190 5.61 -15.15 -8.59
C VAL A 190 6.49 -13.91 -8.81
N THR A 191 7.16 -13.41 -7.77
CA THR A 191 7.96 -12.19 -7.88
C THR A 191 9.44 -12.51 -7.86
N PRO A 192 10.16 -12.36 -8.99
CA PRO A 192 11.57 -12.69 -9.07
C PRO A 192 12.45 -11.65 -8.37
N ARG A 193 13.49 -12.11 -7.70
CA ARG A 193 14.59 -11.30 -7.17
C ARG A 193 15.92 -11.94 -7.47
N GLU A 194 16.89 -11.15 -7.90
CA GLU A 194 18.28 -11.57 -8.01
C GLU A 194 18.94 -11.50 -6.61
N GLN A 195 19.67 -12.54 -6.25
CA GLN A 195 20.46 -12.66 -5.04
C GLN A 195 21.85 -13.17 -5.40
N GLY A 196 22.82 -13.01 -4.51
CA GLY A 196 24.19 -13.49 -4.69
C GLY A 196 24.70 -14.24 -3.48
N CYS A 197 25.57 -15.22 -3.72
CA CYS A 197 26.36 -15.87 -2.70
C CYS A 197 27.49 -14.94 -2.23
N SER A 198 28.00 -15.17 -1.04
CA SER A 198 29.19 -14.47 -0.54
C SER A 198 30.41 -14.77 -1.41
N ASP A 199 31.39 -13.87 -1.41
CA ASP A 199 32.64 -14.05 -2.13
C ASP A 199 33.27 -15.41 -1.80
N GLY A 200 33.74 -16.10 -2.85
CA GLY A 200 34.33 -17.44 -2.73
C GLY A 200 33.32 -18.58 -2.77
N THR A 201 32.02 -18.32 -2.83
CA THR A 201 30.98 -19.34 -2.95
C THR A 201 30.10 -19.13 -4.18
N VAL A 202 29.49 -20.19 -4.66
CA VAL A 202 28.59 -20.22 -5.82
C VAL A 202 27.27 -20.89 -5.43
N TYR A 203 26.22 -20.62 -6.17
CA TYR A 203 24.91 -21.19 -5.87
C TYR A 203 24.80 -22.64 -6.36
N ASN A 204 24.50 -23.54 -5.43
CA ASN A 204 24.24 -24.95 -5.70
C ASN A 204 22.74 -25.22 -5.76
N GLU A 205 22.20 -25.38 -6.96
CA GLU A 205 20.77 -25.60 -7.17
C GLU A 205 20.28 -26.92 -6.59
N ALA A 206 21.13 -27.96 -6.55
CA ALA A 206 20.76 -29.26 -5.99
C ALA A 206 20.51 -29.21 -4.47
N THR A 207 21.28 -28.40 -3.75
CA THR A 207 21.15 -28.18 -2.30
C THR A 207 20.35 -26.96 -1.91
N GLN A 208 20.03 -26.09 -2.89
CA GLN A 208 19.34 -24.79 -2.69
C GLN A 208 20.11 -23.81 -1.77
N MET A 209 21.44 -23.95 -1.69
CA MET A 209 22.34 -23.17 -0.84
C MET A 209 23.59 -22.74 -1.60
N CYS A 210 24.32 -21.78 -1.04
CA CYS A 210 25.66 -21.42 -1.52
C CYS A 210 26.66 -22.48 -1.04
N ASP A 211 27.58 -22.88 -1.91
CA ASP A 211 28.56 -23.93 -1.69
C ASP A 211 29.93 -23.55 -2.31
N ALA A 212 30.95 -24.32 -2.02
CA ALA A 212 32.26 -24.14 -2.66
C ALA A 212 32.18 -24.45 -4.17
N PRO A 213 32.90 -23.71 -5.04
CA PRO A 213 32.80 -23.89 -6.49
C PRO A 213 33.07 -25.33 -6.96
N GLU A 214 33.98 -26.03 -6.31
CA GLU A 214 34.34 -27.43 -6.63
C GLU A 214 33.20 -28.41 -6.44
N ASN A 215 32.16 -28.06 -5.66
CA ASN A 215 30.98 -28.90 -5.41
C ASN A 215 29.84 -28.62 -6.40
N VAL A 216 29.99 -27.66 -7.32
CA VAL A 216 28.92 -27.23 -8.22
C VAL A 216 29.38 -27.43 -9.68
N GLY A 217 28.72 -28.38 -10.36
CA GLY A 217 29.06 -28.70 -11.74
C GLY A 217 28.96 -27.50 -12.69
N GLY A 218 30.06 -27.24 -13.43
CA GLY A 218 30.16 -26.10 -14.35
C GLY A 218 30.64 -24.79 -13.70
N CYS A 219 30.83 -24.78 -12.38
CA CYS A 219 31.31 -23.60 -11.65
C CYS A 219 32.66 -23.81 -10.96
N GLU A 220 33.31 -24.95 -11.17
CA GLU A 220 34.51 -25.40 -10.45
C GLU A 220 35.70 -24.42 -10.62
N ASP A 221 35.70 -23.66 -11.69
CA ASP A 221 36.75 -22.71 -12.06
C ASP A 221 36.32 -21.24 -11.89
N TRP A 222 35.15 -20.95 -11.33
CA TRP A 222 34.53 -19.62 -11.29
C TRP A 222 35.45 -18.52 -10.75
N TYR A 223 36.20 -18.79 -9.70
CA TYR A 223 37.12 -17.82 -9.08
C TYR A 223 38.60 -18.02 -9.48
N LYS A 224 38.95 -19.01 -10.33
CA LYS A 224 40.37 -19.25 -10.68
C LYS A 224 41.02 -18.13 -11.49
N ASP A 225 40.22 -17.39 -12.26
CA ASP A 225 40.70 -16.26 -13.04
C ASP A 225 40.82 -14.96 -12.23
N ASP A 226 40.07 -14.81 -11.13
CA ASP A 226 40.20 -13.65 -10.23
C ASP A 226 41.49 -13.69 -9.40
N ALA A 227 42.02 -14.86 -9.13
CA ALA A 227 43.32 -15.02 -8.45
C ALA A 227 44.53 -14.57 -9.33
N LYS A 228 44.31 -14.24 -10.59
CA LYS A 228 45.35 -13.76 -11.54
C LYS A 228 45.30 -12.27 -11.82
N LYS A 229 44.36 -11.50 -11.23
CA LYS A 229 44.37 -10.04 -11.31
C LYS A 229 45.31 -9.50 -10.24
N PRO A 230 46.37 -8.74 -10.62
CA PRO A 230 47.33 -8.15 -9.66
C PRO A 230 46.74 -7.07 -8.80
#